data_fae1495d6c9ee3dba097fc837d82bbbf
#
_entry.id   fae1495d6c9ee3dba097fc837d82bbbf
#
_cell.length_a   1.000
_cell.length_b   1.000
_cell.length_c   1.000
_cell.angle_alpha   90.00
_cell.angle_beta   90.00
_cell.angle_gamma   90.00
#
_symmetry.space_group_name_H-M   'P 1'
#
loop_
_entity.id
_entity.type
_entity.pdbx_description
1 polymer ?
#
loop_
_entity_poly.entity_id
_entity_poly.type
_entity_poly.pdbx_seq_one_letter_code
_entity_poly.pdbx_strand_id
1 'polypeptide(L)'
;MTDLSRPPLSAHPVAAKRPARGEHVANRRATLVRWLRKTHGWFGLWGAVMGLIFGVSGIWLNHRAVMKLPVAQQKTTSQIALSDPVPATPDAMGAWLQQALGLPEAPRRVRVKPAQPVPWAERGGKSDKSDKSDKSDKSEARHDASAAKPLMQPEQWTFDFDAAVTQIQVEYWAGNRSASVRQTDNGLLGTLISLHLGRGMTVPWLLLVDTLAGCLIFLSLSGLALWVLTTKRRTVGWTIFGLGSLLAIGLAVARL
;
A
#
# COMPACT_ATOMS: atom_id res chain seq x y z
N MET A 1 46.64 -60.42 68.77
CA MET A 1 45.64 -60.94 67.79
C MET A 1 44.31 -60.38 68.21
N THR A 2 43.92 -59.25 67.73
CA THR A 2 42.61 -58.63 67.97
C THR A 2 42.09 -58.09 66.66
N ASP A 3 41.16 -58.81 66.11
CA ASP A 3 40.44 -58.53 64.88
C ASP A 3 39.42 -57.41 65.17
N LEU A 4 39.59 -56.28 64.50
CA LEU A 4 38.67 -55.15 64.51
C LEU A 4 37.90 -55.08 63.22
N SER A 5 36.87 -55.91 63.06
CA SER A 5 35.88 -55.82 61.98
C SER A 5 34.98 -54.60 62.19
N ARG A 6 35.22 -53.53 61.38
CA ARG A 6 34.31 -52.39 61.27
C ARG A 6 33.06 -52.78 60.53
N PRO A 7 31.86 -52.46 60.99
CA PRO A 7 30.64 -52.69 60.17
C PRO A 7 30.55 -51.69 59.02
N PRO A 8 29.96 -52.06 57.89
CA PRO A 8 29.80 -51.20 56.73
C PRO A 8 28.83 -50.07 57.04
N LEU A 9 29.27 -48.81 56.69
CA LEU A 9 28.43 -47.64 56.71
C LEU A 9 27.22 -47.85 55.79
N SER A 10 26.04 -47.97 56.36
CA SER A 10 24.78 -47.97 55.63
C SER A 10 24.60 -46.67 54.87
N ALA A 11 24.71 -46.72 53.57
CA ALA A 11 24.37 -45.60 52.67
C ALA A 11 22.86 -45.32 52.80
N HIS A 12 22.50 -44.26 53.51
CA HIS A 12 21.14 -43.77 53.49
C HIS A 12 20.79 -43.31 52.07
N PRO A 13 19.69 -43.81 51.45
CA PRO A 13 19.26 -43.31 50.17
C PRO A 13 18.89 -41.83 50.32
N VAL A 14 19.62 -40.94 49.63
CA VAL A 14 19.28 -39.54 49.51
C VAL A 14 17.95 -39.45 48.78
N ALA A 15 16.88 -39.25 49.55
CA ALA A 15 15.55 -39.08 49.01
C ALA A 15 15.57 -37.89 48.04
N ALA A 16 15.41 -38.20 46.76
CA ALA A 16 15.31 -37.17 45.70
C ALA A 16 14.12 -36.24 46.06
N LYS A 17 14.45 -35.04 46.51
CA LYS A 17 13.47 -34.02 46.91
C LYS A 17 12.60 -33.71 45.70
N ARG A 18 11.34 -34.14 45.70
CA ARG A 18 10.38 -33.78 44.62
C ARG A 18 10.29 -32.27 44.60
N PRO A 19 10.53 -31.64 43.39
CA PRO A 19 10.49 -30.19 43.33
C PRO A 19 9.11 -29.68 43.73
N ALA A 20 9.08 -28.67 44.61
CA ALA A 20 7.85 -28.08 45.08
C ALA A 20 7.10 -27.43 43.91
N ARG A 21 5.75 -27.43 43.94
CA ARG A 21 4.89 -26.90 42.86
C ARG A 21 5.29 -25.48 42.42
N GLY A 22 5.86 -24.67 43.30
CA GLY A 22 6.39 -23.34 43.03
C GLY A 22 7.65 -23.32 42.13
N GLU A 23 8.54 -24.34 42.28
CA GLU A 23 9.76 -24.44 41.47
C GLU A 23 9.46 -24.78 40.01
N HIS A 24 8.44 -25.59 39.76
CA HIS A 24 7.99 -25.89 38.38
C HIS A 24 7.41 -24.65 37.67
N VAL A 25 6.65 -23.81 38.35
CA VAL A 25 6.08 -22.56 37.81
C VAL A 25 7.18 -21.53 37.53
N ALA A 26 8.13 -21.35 38.46
CA ALA A 26 9.26 -20.46 38.30
C ALA A 26 10.15 -20.87 37.12
N ASN A 27 10.40 -22.17 36.94
CA ASN A 27 11.21 -22.71 35.85
C ASN A 27 10.52 -22.52 34.50
N ARG A 28 9.20 -22.77 34.42
CA ARG A 28 8.41 -22.52 33.20
C ARG A 28 8.44 -21.05 32.78
N ARG A 29 8.28 -20.12 33.73
CA ARG A 29 8.36 -18.68 33.49
C ARG A 29 9.74 -18.27 32.98
N ALA A 30 10.82 -18.75 33.59
CA ALA A 30 12.18 -18.47 33.15
C ALA A 30 12.47 -19.00 31.75
N THR A 31 11.97 -20.20 31.42
CA THR A 31 12.09 -20.80 30.10
C THR A 31 11.31 -20.00 29.07
N LEU A 32 10.06 -19.59 29.35
CA LEU A 32 9.25 -18.77 28.48
C LEU A 32 9.93 -17.42 28.17
N VAL A 33 10.46 -16.72 29.18
CA VAL A 33 11.15 -15.44 29.01
C VAL A 33 12.40 -15.61 28.15
N ARG A 34 13.18 -16.68 28.36
CA ARG A 34 14.38 -16.96 27.53
C ARG A 34 14.00 -17.22 26.09
N TRP A 35 13.00 -18.05 25.84
CA TRP A 35 12.52 -18.35 24.50
C TRP A 35 11.98 -17.10 23.82
N LEU A 36 11.13 -16.33 24.51
CA LEU A 36 10.55 -15.10 23.99
C LEU A 36 11.62 -14.05 23.65
N ARG A 37 12.66 -13.91 24.49
CA ARG A 37 13.80 -13.02 24.21
C ARG A 37 14.58 -13.46 22.97
N LYS A 38 14.80 -14.75 22.81
CA LYS A 38 15.53 -15.30 21.66
C LYS A 38 14.75 -15.10 20.36
N THR A 39 13.47 -15.43 20.35
CA THR A 39 12.61 -15.24 19.17
C THR A 39 12.42 -13.76 18.84
N HIS A 40 12.16 -12.91 19.84
CA HIS A 40 12.10 -11.46 19.66
C HIS A 40 13.36 -10.91 19.00
N GLY A 41 14.54 -11.35 19.44
CA GLY A 41 15.81 -10.94 18.81
C GLY A 41 15.95 -11.39 17.35
N TRP A 42 15.54 -12.60 17.01
CA TRP A 42 15.61 -13.10 15.63
C TRP A 42 14.64 -12.36 14.70
N PHE A 43 13.42 -12.18 15.14
CA PHE A 43 12.43 -11.41 14.37
C PHE A 43 12.86 -9.93 14.25
N GLY A 44 13.48 -9.38 15.31
CA GLY A 44 14.04 -8.03 15.28
C GLY A 44 15.16 -7.90 14.24
N LEU A 45 16.09 -8.87 14.18
CA LEU A 45 17.17 -8.86 13.20
C LEU A 45 16.64 -9.02 11.75
N TRP A 46 15.69 -9.94 11.55
CA TRP A 46 15.04 -10.11 10.25
C TRP A 46 14.32 -8.84 9.78
N GLY A 47 13.56 -8.22 10.68
CA GLY A 47 12.80 -7.02 10.37
C GLY A 47 13.61 -5.72 10.33
N ALA A 48 14.87 -5.70 10.81
CA ALA A 48 15.63 -4.47 10.97
C ALA A 48 15.90 -3.75 9.65
N VAL A 49 16.38 -4.46 8.63
CA VAL A 49 16.72 -3.85 7.33
C VAL A 49 15.45 -3.33 6.64
N MET A 50 14.43 -4.16 6.56
CA MET A 50 13.15 -3.77 5.94
C MET A 50 12.46 -2.67 6.76
N GLY A 51 12.52 -2.76 8.10
CA GLY A 51 11.97 -1.74 8.99
C GLY A 51 12.64 -0.38 8.81
N LEU A 52 13.95 -0.33 8.57
CA LEU A 52 14.66 0.91 8.23
C LEU A 52 14.21 1.47 6.89
N ILE A 53 14.15 0.63 5.85
CA ILE A 53 13.71 1.07 4.52
C ILE A 53 12.29 1.63 4.58
N PHE A 54 11.36 0.89 5.19
CA PHE A 54 9.97 1.31 5.30
C PHE A 54 9.78 2.48 6.28
N GLY A 55 10.54 2.53 7.37
CA GLY A 55 10.50 3.62 8.33
C GLY A 55 10.99 4.93 7.72
N VAL A 56 12.16 4.92 7.08
CA VAL A 56 12.71 6.10 6.41
C VAL A 56 11.82 6.56 5.27
N SER A 57 11.39 5.64 4.40
CA SER A 57 10.50 5.98 3.28
C SER A 57 9.13 6.47 3.76
N GLY A 58 8.60 5.94 4.87
CA GLY A 58 7.34 6.39 5.47
C GLY A 58 7.42 7.80 6.05
N ILE A 59 8.50 8.11 6.81
CA ILE A 59 8.74 9.48 7.31
C ILE A 59 8.83 10.45 6.14
N TRP A 60 9.59 10.08 5.10
CA TRP A 60 9.72 10.87 3.89
C TRP A 60 8.37 11.11 3.20
N LEU A 61 7.60 10.05 3.00
CA LEU A 61 6.28 10.14 2.38
C LEU A 61 5.34 11.09 3.14
N ASN A 62 5.40 11.06 4.47
CA ASN A 62 4.58 11.89 5.34
C ASN A 62 4.97 13.38 5.27
N HIS A 63 6.26 13.66 5.08
CA HIS A 63 6.81 15.02 5.05
C HIS A 63 7.06 15.57 3.64
N ARG A 64 6.59 14.88 2.60
CA ARG A 64 6.82 15.28 1.20
C ARG A 64 6.34 16.69 0.84
N ALA A 65 5.32 17.20 1.54
CA ALA A 65 4.81 18.55 1.33
C ALA A 65 5.75 19.63 1.87
N VAL A 66 6.49 19.32 2.93
CA VAL A 66 7.44 20.21 3.60
C VAL A 66 8.85 20.06 3.00
N MET A 67 9.27 18.83 2.82
CA MET A 67 10.52 18.49 2.14
C MET A 67 10.30 18.53 0.62
N LYS A 68 10.40 19.69 0.02
CA LYS A 68 10.34 19.91 -1.45
C LYS A 68 11.57 19.32 -2.13
N LEU A 69 11.81 18.03 -1.94
CA LEU A 69 12.90 17.38 -2.66
C LEU A 69 12.47 17.16 -4.10
N PRO A 70 13.32 17.45 -5.06
CA PRO A 70 13.02 17.24 -6.46
C PRO A 70 12.85 15.73 -6.69
N VAL A 71 11.60 15.26 -6.63
CA VAL A 71 11.26 13.98 -7.22
C VAL A 71 11.41 14.23 -8.72
N ALA A 72 12.59 13.94 -9.24
CA ALA A 72 12.88 14.07 -10.67
C ALA A 72 12.07 13.00 -11.43
N GLN A 73 10.76 13.19 -11.52
CA GLN A 73 9.91 12.41 -12.41
C GLN A 73 10.11 12.95 -13.81
N GLN A 74 10.66 12.12 -14.67
CA GLN A 74 10.76 12.43 -16.09
C GLN A 74 9.49 11.92 -16.78
N LYS A 75 8.70 12.83 -17.33
CA LYS A 75 7.49 12.50 -18.09
C LYS A 75 7.77 12.67 -19.56
N THR A 76 7.62 11.60 -20.30
CA THR A 76 7.72 11.60 -21.77
C THR A 76 6.37 11.23 -22.35
N THR A 77 5.91 12.01 -23.32
CA THR A 77 4.69 11.70 -24.05
C THR A 77 5.07 11.43 -25.51
N SER A 78 4.64 10.28 -26.02
CA SER A 78 4.85 9.86 -27.40
C SER A 78 3.53 9.36 -27.99
N GLN A 79 3.50 9.14 -29.28
CA GLN A 79 2.38 8.52 -29.97
C GLN A 79 2.85 7.25 -30.66
N ILE A 80 2.03 6.21 -30.60
CA ILE A 80 2.26 4.97 -31.31
C ILE A 80 1.17 4.80 -32.39
N ALA A 81 1.57 4.50 -33.62
CA ALA A 81 0.65 4.15 -34.68
C ALA A 81 0.12 2.74 -34.49
N LEU A 82 -1.17 2.55 -34.66
CA LEU A 82 -1.82 1.26 -34.54
C LEU A 82 -1.67 0.45 -35.84
N SER A 83 -1.60 -0.87 -35.71
CA SER A 83 -1.58 -1.78 -36.84
C SER A 83 -2.95 -1.85 -37.54
N ASP A 84 -2.99 -2.13 -38.84
CA ASP A 84 -4.21 -2.51 -39.56
C ASP A 84 -4.35 -4.04 -39.59
N PRO A 85 -5.49 -4.63 -39.14
CA PRO A 85 -6.66 -3.96 -38.54
C PRO A 85 -6.44 -3.50 -37.10
N VAL A 86 -7.05 -2.37 -36.74
CA VAL A 86 -7.04 -1.87 -35.34
C VAL A 86 -7.76 -2.87 -34.44
N PRO A 87 -7.20 -3.24 -33.26
CA PRO A 87 -7.87 -4.13 -32.34
C PRO A 87 -9.26 -3.61 -31.94
N ALA A 88 -10.29 -4.45 -32.10
CA ALA A 88 -11.68 -4.05 -31.93
C ALA A 88 -12.15 -4.06 -30.45
N THR A 89 -11.42 -4.73 -29.57
CA THR A 89 -11.78 -4.85 -28.15
C THR A 89 -10.67 -4.32 -27.25
N PRO A 90 -11.02 -3.81 -26.04
CA PRO A 90 -10.01 -3.35 -25.07
C PRO A 90 -8.97 -4.42 -24.71
N ASP A 91 -9.40 -5.69 -24.59
CA ASP A 91 -8.49 -6.79 -24.23
C ASP A 91 -7.50 -7.07 -25.38
N ALA A 92 -7.98 -7.13 -26.62
CA ALA A 92 -7.12 -7.31 -27.79
C ALA A 92 -6.14 -6.13 -27.96
N MET A 93 -6.60 -4.89 -27.70
CA MET A 93 -5.76 -3.70 -27.72
C MET A 93 -4.70 -3.78 -26.61
N GLY A 94 -5.06 -4.21 -25.40
CA GLY A 94 -4.13 -4.39 -24.29
C GLY A 94 -3.02 -5.39 -24.61
N ALA A 95 -3.36 -6.53 -25.21
CA ALA A 95 -2.40 -7.55 -25.65
C ALA A 95 -1.48 -7.02 -26.78
N TRP A 96 -2.04 -6.30 -27.74
CA TRP A 96 -1.27 -5.68 -28.82
C TRP A 96 -0.29 -4.63 -28.27
N LEU A 97 -0.75 -3.75 -27.35
CA LEU A 97 0.09 -2.74 -26.71
C LEU A 97 1.23 -3.36 -25.91
N GLN A 98 0.97 -4.46 -25.20
CA GLN A 98 2.01 -5.19 -24.47
C GLN A 98 3.14 -5.63 -25.40
N GLN A 99 2.81 -6.19 -26.56
CA GLN A 99 3.79 -6.63 -27.56
C GLN A 99 4.49 -5.45 -28.24
N ALA A 100 3.74 -4.44 -28.65
CA ALA A 100 4.26 -3.28 -29.39
C ALA A 100 5.21 -2.43 -28.52
N LEU A 101 4.97 -2.36 -27.21
CA LEU A 101 5.81 -1.65 -26.24
C LEU A 101 6.88 -2.54 -25.60
N GLY A 102 6.92 -3.84 -25.92
CA GLY A 102 7.88 -4.80 -25.35
C GLY A 102 7.75 -4.97 -23.83
N LEU A 103 6.51 -4.91 -23.31
CA LEU A 103 6.27 -4.97 -21.87
C LEU A 103 6.15 -6.42 -21.39
N PRO A 104 6.74 -6.77 -20.23
CA PRO A 104 6.74 -8.14 -19.70
C PRO A 104 5.37 -8.59 -19.20
N GLU A 105 4.52 -7.66 -18.77
CA GLU A 105 3.21 -7.95 -18.16
C GLU A 105 2.08 -7.27 -18.93
N ALA A 106 0.90 -7.89 -18.88
CA ALA A 106 -0.33 -7.31 -19.40
C ALA A 106 -0.72 -6.02 -18.63
N PRO A 107 -1.59 -5.16 -19.19
CA PRO A 107 -2.02 -3.96 -18.51
C PRO A 107 -2.69 -4.32 -17.18
N ARG A 108 -2.23 -3.71 -16.10
CA ARG A 108 -2.74 -3.97 -14.75
C ARG A 108 -4.17 -3.46 -14.56
N ARG A 109 -4.51 -2.42 -15.29
CA ARG A 109 -5.84 -1.82 -15.26
C ARG A 109 -6.23 -1.36 -16.65
N VAL A 110 -7.41 -1.74 -17.07
CA VAL A 110 -8.06 -1.25 -18.28
C VAL A 110 -9.31 -0.49 -17.87
N ARG A 111 -9.42 0.75 -18.32
CA ARG A 111 -10.58 1.60 -18.08
C ARG A 111 -11.19 1.99 -19.40
N VAL A 112 -12.48 1.76 -19.52
CA VAL A 112 -13.28 2.13 -20.70
C VAL A 112 -14.25 3.22 -20.26
N LYS A 113 -14.17 4.39 -20.91
CA LYS A 113 -15.16 5.44 -20.78
C LYS A 113 -16.04 5.43 -22.03
N PRO A 114 -17.34 5.20 -21.88
CA PRO A 114 -18.25 5.20 -23.04
C PRO A 114 -18.29 6.57 -23.69
N ALA A 115 -18.75 6.59 -24.95
CA ALA A 115 -19.02 7.83 -25.66
C ALA A 115 -20.04 8.65 -24.87
N GLN A 116 -19.76 9.92 -24.65
CA GLN A 116 -20.60 10.82 -23.88
C GLN A 116 -20.68 12.20 -24.53
N PRO A 117 -21.78 12.95 -24.31
CA PRO A 117 -21.89 14.31 -24.79
C PRO A 117 -20.80 15.20 -24.19
N VAL A 118 -20.29 16.13 -24.97
CA VAL A 118 -19.26 17.07 -24.50
C VAL A 118 -19.93 18.09 -23.55
N PRO A 119 -19.54 18.18 -22.27
CA PRO A 119 -20.28 18.97 -21.25
C PRO A 119 -20.39 20.47 -21.55
N TRP A 120 -19.45 21.04 -22.31
CA TRP A 120 -19.48 22.45 -22.68
C TRP A 120 -20.33 22.74 -23.92
N ALA A 121 -20.67 21.72 -24.75
CA ALA A 121 -21.52 21.88 -25.90
C ALA A 121 -23.02 22.02 -25.53
N GLU A 122 -23.43 21.56 -24.35
CA GLU A 122 -24.80 21.67 -23.86
C GLU A 122 -25.14 23.05 -23.27
N ARG A 123 -24.13 23.87 -22.96
CA ARG A 123 -24.34 25.21 -22.37
C ARG A 123 -24.86 26.26 -23.35
N GLY A 124 -24.84 26.00 -24.63
CA GLY A 124 -25.35 26.94 -25.64
C GLY A 124 -26.89 27.04 -25.72
N GLY A 125 -27.65 26.19 -25.01
CA GLY A 125 -29.10 26.12 -25.13
C GLY A 125 -29.91 26.52 -23.91
N LYS A 126 -29.30 26.84 -22.77
CA LYS A 126 -30.02 27.42 -21.60
C LYS A 126 -29.77 28.91 -21.52
N SER A 127 -30.50 29.66 -22.36
CA SER A 127 -30.69 31.08 -22.08
C SER A 127 -31.44 31.21 -20.76
N ASP A 128 -30.84 31.96 -19.83
CA ASP A 128 -31.44 32.47 -18.63
C ASP A 128 -32.88 32.99 -18.93
N LYS A 129 -33.86 32.28 -18.45
CA LYS A 129 -35.18 32.89 -18.22
C LYS A 129 -35.13 33.61 -16.89
N SER A 130 -34.54 34.78 -16.83
CA SER A 130 -34.88 35.78 -15.85
C SER A 130 -35.93 36.68 -16.45
N ASP A 131 -37.12 36.68 -15.84
CA ASP A 131 -38.19 37.64 -15.94
C ASP A 131 -37.82 39.01 -16.53
N LYS A 132 -38.54 39.40 -17.60
CA LYS A 132 -39.34 40.63 -17.63
C LYS A 132 -40.19 40.66 -18.89
N SER A 133 -41.50 40.78 -18.62
CA SER A 133 -42.50 41.24 -19.55
C SER A 133 -42.10 42.48 -20.33
N ASP A 134 -42.18 42.44 -21.69
CA ASP A 134 -42.96 43.44 -22.39
C ASP A 134 -43.27 43.01 -23.85
N LYS A 135 -44.45 43.45 -24.27
CA LYS A 135 -45.09 43.21 -25.53
C LYS A 135 -44.34 43.93 -26.67
N SER A 136 -44.14 43.34 -27.82
CA SER A 136 -44.81 43.62 -29.08
C SER A 136 -43.93 43.22 -30.30
N ASP A 137 -44.66 42.72 -31.24
CA ASP A 137 -44.47 42.75 -32.71
C ASP A 137 -43.66 41.68 -33.44
N LYS A 138 -44.43 41.11 -34.32
CA LYS A 138 -44.17 40.18 -35.39
C LYS A 138 -42.93 40.52 -36.20
N SER A 139 -42.07 39.52 -36.44
CA SER A 139 -41.63 39.19 -37.76
C SER A 139 -41.12 37.74 -37.81
N GLU A 140 -41.71 36.99 -38.70
CA GLU A 140 -41.35 35.60 -39.01
C GLU A 140 -39.95 35.54 -39.56
N ALA A 141 -39.03 34.94 -38.80
CA ALA A 141 -37.86 34.30 -39.37
C ALA A 141 -37.81 32.88 -38.76
N ARG A 142 -38.43 31.94 -39.51
CA ARG A 142 -38.15 30.52 -39.34
C ARG A 142 -36.68 30.29 -39.59
N HIS A 143 -35.89 30.38 -38.54
CA HIS A 143 -34.63 29.68 -38.51
C HIS A 143 -34.94 28.24 -38.16
N ASP A 144 -34.86 27.36 -39.13
CA ASP A 144 -34.71 25.92 -38.96
C ASP A 144 -33.63 25.71 -37.92
N ALA A 145 -33.99 25.58 -36.66
CA ALA A 145 -33.17 25.00 -35.65
C ALA A 145 -33.13 23.50 -35.94
N SER A 146 -32.37 23.16 -36.99
CA SER A 146 -31.84 21.83 -37.16
C SER A 146 -31.21 21.49 -35.83
N ALA A 147 -31.84 20.57 -35.10
CA ALA A 147 -31.37 20.09 -33.82
C ALA A 147 -29.92 19.62 -34.00
N ALA A 148 -29.00 20.52 -33.69
CA ALA A 148 -27.58 20.23 -33.84
C ALA A 148 -27.32 19.00 -32.93
N LYS A 149 -27.00 17.88 -33.58
CA LYS A 149 -26.62 16.64 -32.84
C LYS A 149 -25.59 17.04 -31.82
N PRO A 150 -25.81 16.68 -30.55
CA PRO A 150 -24.85 17.01 -29.48
C PRO A 150 -23.47 16.48 -29.91
N LEU A 151 -22.45 17.31 -29.74
CA LEU A 151 -21.08 16.89 -29.98
C LEU A 151 -20.76 15.74 -29.02
N MET A 152 -20.50 14.56 -29.56
CA MET A 152 -20.20 13.35 -28.80
C MET A 152 -18.68 13.17 -28.73
N GLN A 153 -18.18 12.98 -27.53
CA GLN A 153 -16.82 12.52 -27.29
C GLN A 153 -16.79 11.02 -27.58
N PRO A 154 -15.89 10.52 -28.44
CA PRO A 154 -15.81 9.09 -28.72
C PRO A 154 -15.41 8.30 -27.48
N GLU A 155 -15.61 7.00 -27.51
CA GLU A 155 -15.19 6.09 -26.44
C GLU A 155 -13.68 6.19 -26.22
N GLN A 156 -13.26 6.25 -24.95
CA GLN A 156 -11.85 6.36 -24.54
C GLN A 156 -11.44 5.12 -23.76
N TRP A 157 -10.35 4.49 -24.19
CA TRP A 157 -9.72 3.39 -23.49
C TRP A 157 -8.41 3.86 -22.86
N THR A 158 -8.22 3.54 -21.59
CA THR A 158 -6.99 3.86 -20.85
C THR A 158 -6.40 2.57 -20.30
N PHE A 159 -5.14 2.32 -20.63
CA PHE A 159 -4.37 1.17 -20.21
C PHE A 159 -3.26 1.64 -19.29
N ASP A 160 -3.22 1.12 -18.06
CA ASP A 160 -2.18 1.43 -17.08
C ASP A 160 -1.25 0.20 -16.95
N PHE A 161 0.02 0.39 -17.31
CA PHE A 161 1.11 -0.57 -17.11
C PHE A 161 2.02 -0.02 -16.01
N ASP A 162 1.94 -0.61 -14.83
CA ASP A 162 2.66 -0.14 -13.66
C ASP A 162 3.86 -1.04 -13.38
N ALA A 163 5.05 -0.47 -13.42
CA ALA A 163 6.26 -1.03 -12.85
C ALA A 163 6.79 -0.12 -11.75
N ALA A 164 7.67 -0.64 -10.88
CA ALA A 164 8.22 0.13 -9.77
C ALA A 164 8.94 1.40 -10.20
N VAL A 165 9.70 1.29 -11.27
CA VAL A 165 10.58 2.34 -11.78
C VAL A 165 9.86 3.20 -12.81
N THR A 166 9.07 2.56 -13.68
CA THR A 166 8.44 3.21 -14.83
C THR A 166 6.95 2.92 -14.86
N GLN A 167 6.14 3.95 -15.02
CA GLN A 167 4.70 3.84 -15.23
C GLN A 167 4.39 4.24 -16.66
N ILE A 168 3.66 3.39 -17.37
CA ILE A 168 3.23 3.66 -18.74
C ILE A 168 1.71 3.70 -18.78
N GLN A 169 1.18 4.83 -19.19
CA GLN A 169 -0.25 5.02 -19.41
C GLN A 169 -0.49 5.21 -20.91
N VAL A 170 -1.37 4.41 -21.48
CA VAL A 170 -1.75 4.52 -22.88
C VAL A 170 -3.20 4.96 -22.96
N GLU A 171 -3.46 6.01 -23.73
CA GLU A 171 -4.80 6.52 -24.00
C GLU A 171 -5.13 6.35 -25.48
N TYR A 172 -6.23 5.66 -25.75
CA TYR A 172 -6.77 5.44 -27.09
C TYR A 172 -8.19 5.99 -27.19
N TRP A 173 -8.48 6.66 -28.26
CA TRP A 173 -9.81 7.13 -28.59
C TRP A 173 -10.36 6.31 -29.76
N ALA A 174 -11.55 5.74 -29.58
CA ALA A 174 -12.16 4.88 -30.58
C ALA A 174 -12.29 5.59 -31.92
N GLY A 175 -11.80 4.94 -32.97
CA GLY A 175 -11.75 5.49 -34.32
C GLY A 175 -10.42 6.15 -34.70
N ASN A 176 -9.50 6.36 -33.79
CA ASN A 176 -8.16 6.86 -34.08
C ASN A 176 -7.24 5.75 -34.58
N ARG A 177 -6.25 6.10 -35.40
CA ARG A 177 -5.17 5.20 -35.87
C ARG A 177 -3.90 5.32 -35.04
N SER A 178 -3.94 6.06 -33.97
CA SER A 178 -2.82 6.23 -33.02
C SER A 178 -3.31 6.24 -31.58
N ALA A 179 -2.45 5.82 -30.67
CA ALA A 179 -2.65 5.93 -29.25
C ALA A 179 -1.56 6.82 -28.61
N SER A 180 -1.94 7.59 -27.60
CA SER A 180 -1.00 8.42 -26.84
C SER A 180 -0.38 7.58 -25.73
N VAL A 181 0.94 7.57 -25.66
CA VAL A 181 1.73 6.84 -24.66
C VAL A 181 2.40 7.86 -23.75
N ARG A 182 2.05 7.85 -22.48
CA ARG A 182 2.68 8.66 -21.44
C ARG A 182 3.52 7.76 -20.55
N GLN A 183 4.83 7.92 -20.64
CA GLN A 183 5.79 7.25 -19.77
C GLN A 183 6.20 8.21 -18.64
N THR A 184 6.20 7.70 -17.42
CA THR A 184 6.66 8.41 -16.24
C THR A 184 7.75 7.59 -15.56
N ASP A 185 8.97 8.08 -15.58
CA ASP A 185 10.10 7.48 -14.86
C ASP A 185 10.18 8.08 -13.46
N ASN A 186 10.08 7.22 -12.46
CA ASN A 186 9.90 7.65 -11.08
C ASN A 186 11.20 8.16 -10.40
N GLY A 187 12.37 7.87 -10.97
CA GLY A 187 13.66 8.10 -10.31
C GLY A 187 13.78 7.30 -9.00
N LEU A 188 14.89 7.46 -8.27
CA LEU A 188 15.14 6.73 -7.01
C LEU A 188 14.05 6.95 -5.96
N LEU A 189 13.67 8.19 -5.74
CA LEU A 189 12.68 8.54 -4.72
C LEU A 189 11.28 8.06 -5.06
N GLY A 190 10.86 8.23 -6.30
CA GLY A 190 9.59 7.72 -6.77
C GLY A 190 9.52 6.19 -6.71
N THR A 191 10.64 5.52 -7.00
CA THR A 191 10.76 4.07 -6.85
C THR A 191 10.63 3.63 -5.39
N LEU A 192 11.29 4.30 -4.43
CA LEU A 192 11.13 4.02 -3.00
C LEU A 192 9.68 4.21 -2.52
N ILE A 193 9.02 5.24 -3.02
CA ILE A 193 7.59 5.47 -2.74
C ILE A 193 6.74 4.35 -3.34
N SER A 194 7.02 3.93 -4.56
CA SER A 194 6.31 2.82 -5.21
C SER A 194 6.51 1.50 -4.48
N LEU A 195 7.75 1.23 -4.02
CA LEU A 195 8.08 0.09 -3.16
C LEU A 195 7.29 0.12 -1.84
N HIS A 196 7.26 1.28 -1.17
CA HIS A 196 6.52 1.47 0.08
C HIS A 196 5.01 1.25 -0.08
N LEU A 197 4.44 1.73 -1.19
CA LEU A 197 3.01 1.60 -1.50
C LEU A 197 2.64 0.28 -2.19
N GLY A 198 3.62 -0.57 -2.53
CA GLY A 198 3.41 -1.82 -3.27
C GLY A 198 2.91 -1.61 -4.71
N ARG A 199 3.12 -0.42 -5.31
CA ARG A 199 2.69 -0.12 -6.67
C ARG A 199 3.62 -0.78 -7.68
N GLY A 200 3.05 -1.52 -8.66
CA GLY A 200 3.84 -2.19 -9.69
C GLY A 200 4.74 -3.30 -9.16
N MET A 201 4.40 -3.87 -7.98
CA MET A 201 5.18 -4.91 -7.35
C MET A 201 4.65 -6.29 -7.68
N THR A 202 5.59 -7.25 -7.75
CA THR A 202 5.29 -8.67 -7.93
C THR A 202 4.77 -9.30 -6.64
N VAL A 203 4.08 -10.46 -6.77
CA VAL A 203 3.57 -11.21 -5.62
C VAL A 203 4.64 -11.52 -4.56
N PRO A 204 5.88 -11.94 -4.93
CA PRO A 204 6.94 -12.15 -3.94
C PRO A 204 7.26 -10.92 -3.09
N TRP A 205 7.22 -9.72 -3.68
CA TRP A 205 7.44 -8.47 -2.92
C TRP A 205 6.31 -8.23 -1.91
N LEU A 206 5.05 -8.44 -2.30
CA LEU A 206 3.91 -8.28 -1.39
C LEU A 206 4.02 -9.25 -0.21
N LEU A 207 4.35 -10.52 -0.48
CA LEU A 207 4.58 -11.52 0.58
C LEU A 207 5.73 -11.12 1.52
N LEU A 208 6.81 -10.54 0.98
CA LEU A 208 7.91 -10.03 1.80
C LEU A 208 7.44 -8.91 2.74
N VAL A 209 6.63 -7.97 2.24
CA VAL A 209 6.05 -6.88 3.05
C VAL A 209 5.10 -7.42 4.11
N ASP A 210 4.30 -8.44 3.78
CA ASP A 210 3.40 -9.10 4.73
C ASP A 210 4.18 -9.80 5.85
N THR A 211 5.33 -10.44 5.53
CA THR A 211 6.20 -11.01 6.58
C THR A 211 6.77 -9.92 7.49
N LEU A 212 7.13 -8.75 6.95
CA LEU A 212 7.55 -7.61 7.76
C LEU A 212 6.43 -7.14 8.69
N ALA A 213 5.21 -6.99 8.17
CA ALA A 213 4.06 -6.61 8.98
C ALA A 213 3.81 -7.62 10.11
N GLY A 214 3.88 -8.92 9.81
CA GLY A 214 3.79 -9.99 10.81
C GLY A 214 4.91 -9.91 11.85
N CYS A 215 6.15 -9.63 11.44
CA CYS A 215 7.27 -9.41 12.35
C CYS A 215 7.03 -8.22 13.29
N LEU A 216 6.53 -7.11 12.79
CA LEU A 216 6.23 -5.92 13.60
C LEU A 216 5.15 -6.20 14.64
N ILE A 217 4.09 -6.91 14.26
CA ILE A 217 3.04 -7.35 15.19
C ILE A 217 3.64 -8.25 16.28
N PHE A 218 4.41 -9.27 15.87
CA PHE A 218 5.07 -10.17 16.82
C PHE A 218 6.03 -9.42 17.75
N LEU A 219 6.85 -8.50 17.24
CA LEU A 219 7.78 -7.70 18.03
C LEU A 219 7.03 -6.82 19.04
N SER A 220 5.93 -6.21 18.65
CA SER A 220 5.10 -5.39 19.53
C SER A 220 4.51 -6.21 20.67
N LEU A 221 3.90 -7.35 20.36
CA LEU A 221 3.29 -8.24 21.35
C LEU A 221 4.34 -8.89 22.27
N SER A 222 5.44 -9.41 21.68
CA SER A 222 6.51 -10.04 22.43
C SER A 222 7.28 -9.04 23.27
N GLY A 223 7.51 -7.82 22.79
CA GLY A 223 8.11 -6.73 23.54
C GLY A 223 7.27 -6.34 24.76
N LEU A 224 5.96 -6.17 24.56
CA LEU A 224 5.02 -5.90 25.66
C LEU A 224 5.01 -7.04 26.69
N ALA A 225 4.95 -8.28 26.22
CA ALA A 225 4.98 -9.46 27.08
C ALA A 225 6.29 -9.56 27.87
N LEU A 226 7.44 -9.36 27.23
CA LEU A 226 8.75 -9.33 27.88
C LEU A 226 8.80 -8.22 28.94
N TRP A 227 8.33 -7.02 28.59
CA TRP A 227 8.30 -5.91 29.55
C TRP A 227 7.43 -6.24 30.77
N VAL A 228 6.22 -6.77 30.57
CA VAL A 228 5.33 -7.19 31.67
C VAL A 228 5.95 -8.29 32.54
N LEU A 229 6.65 -9.26 31.92
CA LEU A 229 7.23 -10.40 32.63
C LEU A 229 8.53 -10.05 33.37
N THR A 230 9.30 -9.06 32.91
CA THR A 230 10.64 -8.77 33.43
C THR A 230 10.69 -7.52 34.32
N THR A 231 9.81 -6.54 34.11
CA THR A 231 9.84 -5.25 34.81
C THR A 231 9.06 -5.32 36.12
N LYS A 232 9.72 -4.93 37.23
CA LYS A 232 9.10 -4.88 38.56
C LYS A 232 8.25 -3.61 38.76
N ARG A 233 8.73 -2.44 38.28
CA ARG A 233 8.01 -1.16 38.37
C ARG A 233 7.26 -0.88 37.08
N ARG A 234 5.95 -1.12 37.07
CA ARG A 234 5.13 -1.08 35.88
C ARG A 234 4.38 0.25 35.66
N THR A 235 4.33 1.10 36.67
CA THR A 235 3.55 2.35 36.61
C THR A 235 3.95 3.24 35.47
N VAL A 236 5.25 3.56 35.33
CA VAL A 236 5.77 4.43 34.27
C VAL A 236 5.47 3.87 32.86
N GLY A 237 5.63 2.56 32.67
CA GLY A 237 5.35 1.95 31.38
C GLY A 237 3.85 1.96 31.02
N TRP A 238 2.97 1.71 32.00
CA TRP A 238 1.53 1.79 31.78
C TRP A 238 1.06 3.23 31.50
N THR A 239 1.68 4.25 32.13
CA THR A 239 1.38 5.65 31.82
C THR A 239 1.80 6.02 30.42
N ILE A 240 3.00 5.62 29.96
CA ILE A 240 3.48 5.87 28.60
C ILE A 240 2.57 5.16 27.58
N PHE A 241 2.28 3.88 27.80
CA PHE A 241 1.42 3.09 26.91
C PHE A 241 0.00 3.66 26.84
N GLY A 242 -0.59 3.99 27.99
CA GLY A 242 -1.94 4.56 28.05
C GLY A 242 -2.02 5.94 27.39
N LEU A 243 -1.07 6.83 27.69
CA LEU A 243 -1.04 8.18 27.10
C LEU A 243 -0.81 8.12 25.58
N GLY A 244 0.12 7.28 25.13
CA GLY A 244 0.40 7.09 23.71
C GLY A 244 -0.81 6.53 22.94
N SER A 245 -1.49 5.53 23.52
CA SER A 245 -2.70 4.96 22.93
C SER A 245 -3.86 5.97 22.88
N LEU A 246 -4.06 6.71 23.95
CA LEU A 246 -5.10 7.74 24.05
C LEU A 246 -4.86 8.88 23.05
N LEU A 247 -3.62 9.31 22.91
CA LEU A 247 -3.23 10.32 21.91
C LEU A 247 -3.48 9.80 20.49
N ALA A 248 -3.06 8.57 20.18
CA ALA A 248 -3.24 7.99 18.85
C ALA A 248 -4.73 7.86 18.48
N ILE A 249 -5.55 7.34 19.41
CA ILE A 249 -7.00 7.20 19.22
C ILE A 249 -7.65 8.58 19.09
N GLY A 250 -7.30 9.53 19.97
CA GLY A 250 -7.85 10.89 19.94
C GLY A 250 -7.57 11.61 18.63
N LEU A 251 -6.33 11.51 18.11
CA LEU A 251 -5.98 12.07 16.80
C LEU A 251 -6.69 11.37 15.64
N ALA A 252 -6.89 10.05 15.71
CA ALA A 252 -7.64 9.31 14.69
C ALA A 252 -9.10 9.73 14.66
N VAL A 253 -9.76 9.82 15.82
CA VAL A 253 -11.18 10.23 15.93
C VAL A 253 -11.38 11.69 15.54
N ALA A 254 -10.43 12.59 15.86
CA ALA A 254 -10.52 14.01 15.48
C ALA A 254 -10.47 14.26 13.97
N ARG A 255 -10.15 13.24 13.17
CA ARG A 255 -10.10 13.29 11.69
C ARG A 255 -11.28 12.59 11.01
N LEU A 256 -12.11 11.87 11.79
CA LEU A 256 -13.38 11.28 11.35
C LEU A 256 -14.53 12.27 11.47
#